data_60b114aa47b4980090f85aa4e42f045f
#
_entry.id   60b114aa47b4980090f85aa4e42f045f
#
_cell.length_a   1.000
_cell.length_b   1.000
_cell.length_c   1.000
_cell.angle_alpha   90.00
_cell.angle_beta   90.00
_cell.angle_gamma   90.00
#
_symmetry.space_group_name_H-M   'P 1'
#
loop_
_entity.id
_entity.type
_entity.pdbx_description
1 polymer ?
#
loop_
_entity_poly.entity_id
_entity_poly.type
_entity_poly.pdbx_seq_one_letter_code
_entity_poly.pdbx_strand_id
1 'polypeptide(L)'
;MQIAHHWLLRTIATVLTLASCVAMAGLAAPAARVAADSKVVMGGGAGLVVDGDTMCTLTSIGHDNTGALIGFTSAHCGGPGAQVAAEGSESNGTIGLMVAGNDNLDYAVIEFDPEKVTPVSNFGGFIIGGIGPDPSFGQIACKQGRTTGNSCGVTWGPGQDPGTIVMQVCGRPGDSGGPVVVNNMLVGMIHGAFSEALPTCVVKYIPLHTPAVVVSINAVLGDINANNRPGAGFVPIG
;
A
#
# COMPACT_ATOMS: atom_id res chain seq x y z
N MET A 1 -36.27 -27.75 -85.05
CA MET A 1 -36.45 -26.58 -85.95
C MET A 1 -35.29 -25.69 -85.60
N GLN A 2 -34.14 -25.84 -86.32
CA GLN A 2 -33.65 -24.92 -87.34
C GLN A 2 -33.36 -23.53 -86.77
N ILE A 3 -32.25 -22.87 -86.95
CA ILE A 3 -31.13 -22.80 -87.92
C ILE A 3 -30.09 -21.89 -87.27
N ALA A 4 -28.86 -22.19 -87.07
CA ALA A 4 -27.67 -22.02 -87.93
C ALA A 4 -27.29 -20.56 -88.29
N HIS A 5 -26.07 -20.28 -88.14
CA HIS A 5 -25.03 -19.59 -88.93
C HIS A 5 -24.34 -18.43 -88.18
N HIS A 6 -23.14 -18.35 -88.10
CA HIS A 6 -21.90 -18.37 -88.90
C HIS A 6 -21.07 -17.09 -88.64
N TRP A 7 -19.77 -17.32 -88.52
CA TRP A 7 -18.61 -16.55 -89.00
C TRP A 7 -18.31 -15.22 -88.27
N LEU A 8 -17.10 -14.79 -88.11
CA LEU A 8 -15.72 -15.01 -88.51
C LEU A 8 -14.75 -14.22 -87.62
N LEU A 9 -13.61 -14.83 -87.40
CA LEU A 9 -12.30 -14.26 -87.07
C LEU A 9 -12.05 -12.77 -87.25
N ARG A 10 -11.45 -12.13 -86.28
CA ARG A 10 -10.33 -11.22 -86.54
C ARG A 10 -9.42 -11.16 -85.29
N THR A 11 -8.21 -11.68 -85.49
CA THR A 11 -7.00 -11.50 -84.72
C THR A 11 -6.60 -10.04 -84.61
N ILE A 12 -6.37 -9.54 -83.37
CA ILE A 12 -5.44 -8.44 -83.17
C ILE A 12 -4.65 -8.76 -81.89
N ALA A 13 -3.35 -8.94 -82.12
CA ALA A 13 -2.36 -9.04 -81.02
C ALA A 13 -2.22 -7.68 -80.32
N THR A 14 -2.28 -7.70 -79.07
CA THR A 14 -1.82 -6.53 -78.27
C THR A 14 -1.02 -7.02 -77.07
N VAL A 15 0.16 -6.50 -76.99
CA VAL A 15 1.31 -6.67 -76.13
C VAL A 15 0.95 -6.68 -74.64
N LEU A 16 1.31 -7.78 -73.94
CA LEU A 16 1.36 -7.84 -72.54
C LEU A 16 2.58 -7.05 -72.03
N THR A 17 2.35 -5.90 -71.35
CA THR A 17 3.34 -5.29 -70.47
C THR A 17 3.07 -5.80 -69.08
N LEU A 18 3.88 -6.73 -68.60
CA LEU A 18 3.92 -7.10 -67.16
C LEU A 18 4.55 -5.97 -66.38
N ALA A 19 3.73 -5.21 -65.67
CA ALA A 19 4.19 -4.34 -64.59
C ALA A 19 4.29 -5.16 -63.30
N SER A 20 5.51 -5.54 -62.95
CA SER A 20 5.82 -6.20 -61.70
C SER A 20 5.74 -5.18 -60.55
N CYS A 21 4.60 -5.11 -59.85
CA CYS A 21 4.50 -4.43 -58.55
C CYS A 21 5.18 -5.29 -57.50
N VAL A 22 6.42 -4.97 -57.17
CA VAL A 22 7.08 -5.51 -55.96
C VAL A 22 6.44 -4.83 -54.75
N ALA A 23 5.51 -5.51 -54.13
CA ALA A 23 4.99 -5.10 -52.82
C ALA A 23 6.09 -5.35 -51.76
N MET A 24 6.81 -4.29 -51.37
CA MET A 24 7.63 -4.31 -50.18
C MET A 24 6.68 -4.35 -48.97
N ALA A 25 6.40 -5.57 -48.49
CA ALA A 25 5.80 -5.76 -47.16
C ALA A 25 6.85 -5.32 -46.13
N GLY A 26 6.78 -4.06 -45.66
CA GLY A 26 7.52 -3.60 -44.54
C GLY A 26 7.07 -4.36 -43.29
N LEU A 27 7.92 -5.25 -42.80
CA LEU A 27 7.78 -5.87 -41.47
C LEU A 27 7.95 -4.74 -40.43
N ALA A 28 6.83 -4.08 -40.10
CA ALA A 28 6.78 -3.25 -38.90
C ALA A 28 6.90 -4.19 -37.70
N ALA A 29 8.10 -4.27 -37.11
CA ALA A 29 8.27 -4.91 -35.82
C ALA A 29 7.32 -4.23 -34.83
N PRO A 30 6.54 -4.98 -34.04
CA PRO A 30 5.73 -4.38 -33.00
C PRO A 30 6.71 -3.67 -32.05
N ALA A 31 6.59 -2.35 -31.93
CA ALA A 31 7.26 -1.59 -30.89
C ALA A 31 6.76 -2.18 -29.57
N ALA A 32 7.62 -2.91 -28.87
CA ALA A 32 7.35 -3.31 -27.49
C ALA A 32 7.09 -2.02 -26.72
N ARG A 33 5.83 -1.77 -26.38
CA ARG A 33 5.49 -0.76 -25.40
C ARG A 33 6.10 -1.27 -24.08
N VAL A 34 7.24 -0.71 -23.70
CA VAL A 34 7.68 -0.75 -22.32
C VAL A 34 6.57 -0.01 -21.58
N ALA A 35 5.71 -0.76 -20.89
CA ALA A 35 4.81 -0.16 -19.92
C ALA A 35 5.73 0.59 -18.97
N ALA A 36 5.59 1.92 -18.91
CA ALA A 36 6.23 2.69 -17.87
C ALA A 36 5.68 2.13 -16.56
N ASP A 37 6.54 1.54 -15.76
CA ASP A 37 6.21 1.00 -14.44
C ASP A 37 5.69 2.19 -13.64
N SER A 38 4.36 2.28 -13.50
CA SER A 38 3.76 3.42 -12.81
C SER A 38 4.01 3.21 -11.32
N LYS A 39 4.67 4.19 -10.67
CA LYS A 39 4.89 4.17 -9.24
C LYS A 39 3.57 3.91 -8.50
N VAL A 40 3.63 3.09 -7.47
CA VAL A 40 2.47 2.79 -6.62
C VAL A 40 2.29 3.94 -5.62
N VAL A 41 1.07 4.43 -5.49
CA VAL A 41 0.75 5.47 -4.49
C VAL A 41 0.61 4.80 -3.12
N MET A 42 1.40 5.24 -2.14
CA MET A 42 1.43 4.70 -0.77
C MET A 42 1.26 5.82 0.25
N GLY A 43 0.46 5.54 1.27
CA GLY A 43 0.21 6.44 2.39
C GLY A 43 -0.36 5.69 3.58
N GLY A 44 -0.52 6.35 4.71
CA GLY A 44 -1.05 5.72 5.92
C GLY A 44 -2.43 5.09 5.68
N GLY A 45 -2.56 3.80 5.99
CA GLY A 45 -3.75 3.00 5.70
C GLY A 45 -3.68 2.16 4.43
N ALA A 46 -2.63 2.29 3.61
CA ALA A 46 -2.42 1.43 2.46
C ALA A 46 -2.20 -0.03 2.87
N GLY A 47 -2.79 -0.96 2.14
CA GLY A 47 -2.58 -2.40 2.36
C GLY A 47 -1.19 -2.84 1.91
N LEU A 48 -0.58 -3.69 2.71
CA LEU A 48 0.71 -4.31 2.48
C LEU A 48 0.55 -5.82 2.33
N VAL A 49 1.32 -6.40 1.42
CA VAL A 49 1.53 -7.85 1.29
C VAL A 49 3.00 -8.11 1.62
N VAL A 50 3.25 -8.81 2.72
CA VAL A 50 4.60 -9.12 3.19
C VAL A 50 4.91 -10.58 2.86
N ASP A 51 6.06 -10.83 2.24
CA ASP A 51 6.54 -12.15 1.79
C ASP A 51 5.50 -12.94 0.97
N GLY A 52 4.56 -12.22 0.32
CA GLY A 52 3.58 -12.78 -0.61
C GLY A 52 2.27 -13.29 0.01
N ASP A 53 2.15 -13.38 1.33
CA ASP A 53 0.97 -13.97 1.99
C ASP A 53 0.47 -13.22 3.23
N THR A 54 1.32 -12.52 3.96
CA THR A 54 0.94 -11.80 5.17
C THR A 54 0.38 -10.43 4.84
N MET A 55 -0.88 -10.21 5.24
CA MET A 55 -1.60 -8.97 4.94
C MET A 55 -1.58 -8.03 6.14
N CYS A 56 -1.04 -6.84 5.95
CA CYS A 56 -0.95 -5.79 6.98
C CYS A 56 -1.26 -4.40 6.40
N THR A 57 -1.16 -3.38 7.23
CA THR A 57 -1.47 -1.99 6.86
C THR A 57 -0.25 -1.11 7.11
N LEU A 58 0.03 -0.18 6.20
CA LEU A 58 1.08 0.83 6.35
C LEU A 58 0.64 1.89 7.37
N THR A 59 1.48 2.16 8.36
CA THR A 59 1.20 3.19 9.39
C THR A 59 1.36 4.59 8.83
N SER A 60 2.50 4.88 8.28
CA SER A 60 2.85 6.19 7.69
C SER A 60 4.03 6.02 6.76
N ILE A 61 4.26 7.02 5.91
CA ILE A 61 5.40 7.08 5.01
C ILE A 61 6.01 8.48 5.06
N GLY A 62 7.33 8.56 4.97
CA GLY A 62 8.08 9.81 5.07
C GLY A 62 9.56 9.59 4.87
N HIS A 63 10.36 10.53 5.31
CA HIS A 63 11.81 10.45 5.21
C HIS A 63 12.45 10.42 6.58
N ASP A 64 13.54 9.66 6.71
CA ASP A 64 14.41 9.71 7.89
C ASP A 64 15.53 10.76 7.73
N ASN A 65 16.42 10.84 8.73
CA ASN A 65 17.54 11.80 8.74
C ASN A 65 18.61 11.52 7.67
N THR A 66 18.56 10.37 7.00
CA THR A 66 19.45 10.03 5.86
C THR A 66 18.83 10.39 4.52
N GLY A 67 17.53 10.74 4.51
CA GLY A 67 16.73 10.98 3.31
C GLY A 67 16.12 9.71 2.70
N ALA A 68 16.27 8.55 3.35
CA ALA A 68 15.63 7.31 2.90
C ALA A 68 14.12 7.42 3.01
N LEU A 69 13.38 6.82 2.05
CA LEU A 69 11.92 6.76 2.08
C LEU A 69 11.49 5.62 2.99
N ILE A 70 10.97 5.98 4.17
CA ILE A 70 10.69 5.07 5.27
C ILE A 70 9.17 4.99 5.52
N GLY A 71 8.70 3.80 5.90
CA GLY A 71 7.37 3.59 6.47
C GLY A 71 7.41 2.63 7.63
N PHE A 72 6.28 2.50 8.34
CA PHE A 72 6.14 1.61 9.49
C PHE A 72 4.96 0.67 9.32
N THR A 73 5.05 -0.49 9.96
CA THR A 73 3.96 -1.45 10.19
C THR A 73 4.26 -2.24 11.46
N SER A 74 3.41 -3.20 11.84
CA SER A 74 3.67 -4.06 12.99
C SER A 74 4.80 -5.07 12.72
N ALA A 75 5.61 -5.40 13.75
CA ALA A 75 6.69 -6.38 13.63
C ALA A 75 6.16 -7.80 13.37
N HIS A 76 5.00 -8.16 13.94
CA HIS A 76 4.41 -9.48 13.68
C HIS A 76 3.96 -9.68 12.22
N CYS A 77 3.99 -8.64 11.37
CA CYS A 77 3.75 -8.74 9.94
C CYS A 77 4.96 -9.32 9.19
N GLY A 78 6.18 -9.17 9.73
CA GLY A 78 7.43 -9.66 9.15
C GLY A 78 8.63 -8.98 9.78
N GLY A 79 9.78 -9.63 9.66
CA GLY A 79 11.05 -9.16 10.21
C GLY A 79 12.00 -8.56 9.17
N PRO A 80 13.21 -8.14 9.60
CA PRO A 80 14.24 -7.62 8.70
C PRO A 80 14.55 -8.62 7.56
N GLY A 81 14.54 -8.12 6.31
CA GLY A 81 14.70 -8.91 5.09
C GLY A 81 13.38 -9.27 4.41
N ALA A 82 12.24 -9.15 5.08
CA ALA A 82 10.93 -9.43 4.49
C ALA A 82 10.62 -8.47 3.34
N GLN A 83 10.11 -9.01 2.24
CA GLN A 83 9.74 -8.25 1.05
C GLN A 83 8.34 -7.67 1.20
N VAL A 84 8.19 -6.42 0.80
CA VAL A 84 6.91 -5.70 0.87
C VAL A 84 6.42 -5.37 -0.52
N ALA A 85 5.19 -5.78 -0.84
CA ALA A 85 4.44 -5.37 -2.01
C ALA A 85 3.20 -4.56 -1.61
N ALA A 86 2.66 -3.77 -2.54
CA ALA A 86 1.41 -3.06 -2.32
C ALA A 86 0.22 -3.98 -2.64
N GLU A 87 -0.76 -4.03 -1.74
CA GLU A 87 -2.01 -4.76 -1.97
C GLU A 87 -2.75 -4.23 -3.20
N GLY A 88 -3.19 -5.15 -4.08
CA GLY A 88 -3.87 -4.81 -5.35
C GLY A 88 -2.94 -4.33 -6.46
N SER A 89 -1.63 -4.31 -6.21
CA SER A 89 -0.59 -3.94 -7.18
C SER A 89 0.62 -4.89 -7.08
N GLU A 90 0.39 -6.13 -6.67
CA GLU A 90 1.42 -7.15 -6.45
C GLU A 90 2.21 -7.47 -7.74
N SER A 91 1.60 -7.23 -8.91
CA SER A 91 2.27 -7.36 -10.21
C SER A 91 3.45 -6.40 -10.38
N ASN A 92 3.51 -5.30 -9.62
CA ASN A 92 4.64 -4.39 -9.59
C ASN A 92 5.83 -4.95 -8.75
N GLY A 93 5.65 -6.13 -8.16
CA GLY A 93 6.66 -6.81 -7.36
C GLY A 93 6.95 -6.11 -6.04
N THR A 94 8.16 -6.37 -5.51
CA THR A 94 8.64 -5.77 -4.26
C THR A 94 8.84 -4.26 -4.42
N ILE A 95 8.18 -3.48 -3.56
CA ILE A 95 8.27 -2.02 -3.51
C ILE A 95 9.11 -1.51 -2.32
N GLY A 96 9.50 -2.39 -1.41
CA GLY A 96 10.32 -2.09 -0.24
C GLY A 96 10.74 -3.34 0.51
N LEU A 97 11.62 -3.16 1.48
CA LEU A 97 12.10 -4.21 2.37
C LEU A 97 11.95 -3.78 3.83
N MET A 98 11.60 -4.71 4.70
CA MET A 98 11.73 -4.46 6.13
C MET A 98 13.21 -4.46 6.51
N VAL A 99 13.69 -3.38 7.12
CA VAL A 99 15.13 -3.15 7.40
C VAL A 99 15.46 -3.17 8.89
N ALA A 100 14.46 -2.94 9.75
CA ALA A 100 14.59 -2.96 11.21
C ALA A 100 13.25 -3.29 11.85
N GLY A 101 13.26 -3.57 13.15
CA GLY A 101 12.05 -3.78 13.93
C GLY A 101 12.36 -3.98 15.42
N ASN A 102 11.31 -4.05 16.22
CA ASN A 102 11.36 -4.34 17.64
C ASN A 102 10.10 -5.12 18.06
N ASP A 103 10.27 -6.40 18.36
CA ASP A 103 9.16 -7.29 18.72
C ASP A 103 8.48 -6.87 20.04
N ASN A 104 9.22 -6.25 20.97
CA ASN A 104 8.64 -5.81 22.24
C ASN A 104 7.69 -4.62 22.10
N LEU A 105 7.96 -3.74 21.13
CA LEU A 105 7.11 -2.61 20.76
C LEU A 105 6.27 -2.93 19.51
N ASP A 106 6.40 -4.12 18.96
CA ASP A 106 5.69 -4.59 17.76
C ASP A 106 5.69 -3.58 16.61
N TYR A 107 6.87 -3.06 16.24
CA TYR A 107 7.00 -2.25 15.03
C TYR A 107 8.06 -2.80 14.09
N ALA A 108 7.85 -2.65 12.80
CA ALA A 108 8.82 -2.86 11.74
C ALA A 108 8.99 -1.58 10.92
N VAL A 109 10.22 -1.37 10.47
CA VAL A 109 10.65 -0.26 9.61
C VAL A 109 10.79 -0.79 8.20
N ILE A 110 10.09 -0.17 7.25
CA ILE A 110 10.15 -0.49 5.83
C ILE A 110 10.94 0.61 5.13
N GLU A 111 11.98 0.24 4.39
CA GLU A 111 12.64 1.12 3.43
C GLU A 111 12.04 0.87 2.05
N PHE A 112 11.40 1.90 1.50
CA PHE A 112 10.75 1.84 0.19
C PHE A 112 11.70 2.25 -0.93
N ASP A 113 11.51 1.63 -2.10
CA ASP A 113 12.16 2.03 -3.34
C ASP A 113 11.50 3.32 -3.88
N PRO A 114 12.19 4.46 -3.88
CA PRO A 114 11.61 5.73 -4.34
C PRO A 114 11.31 5.75 -5.84
N GLU A 115 11.87 4.82 -6.61
CA GLU A 115 11.54 4.69 -8.04
C GLU A 115 10.22 3.94 -8.26
N LYS A 116 9.74 3.18 -7.26
CA LYS A 116 8.52 2.38 -7.32
C LYS A 116 7.36 2.97 -6.53
N VAL A 117 7.61 3.90 -5.61
CA VAL A 117 6.60 4.44 -4.70
C VAL A 117 6.43 5.94 -4.87
N THR A 118 5.18 6.39 -4.90
CA THR A 118 4.79 7.80 -4.74
C THR A 118 4.16 7.95 -3.36
N PRO A 119 4.85 8.58 -2.39
CA PRO A 119 4.33 8.76 -1.05
C PRO A 119 3.31 9.90 -1.00
N VAL A 120 2.25 9.72 -0.19
CA VAL A 120 1.21 10.73 0.03
C VAL A 120 0.81 10.84 1.50
N SER A 121 0.47 12.05 1.95
CA SER A 121 -0.08 12.30 3.30
C SER A 121 -1.59 12.06 3.39
N ASN A 122 -2.28 12.04 2.26
CA ASN A 122 -3.71 11.73 2.15
C ASN A 122 -3.89 10.47 1.30
N PHE A 123 -4.16 9.34 1.95
CA PHE A 123 -4.43 8.09 1.27
C PHE A 123 -5.88 7.67 1.47
N GLY A 124 -6.64 7.59 0.37
CA GLY A 124 -8.06 7.22 0.42
C GLY A 124 -8.94 8.14 1.28
N GLY A 125 -8.56 9.40 1.46
CA GLY A 125 -9.26 10.36 2.31
C GLY A 125 -8.82 10.36 3.78
N PHE A 126 -7.89 9.46 4.17
CA PHE A 126 -7.28 9.47 5.50
C PHE A 126 -6.01 10.31 5.48
N ILE A 127 -5.98 11.34 6.33
CA ILE A 127 -4.91 12.34 6.33
C ILE A 127 -4.02 12.17 7.55
N ILE A 128 -2.70 12.19 7.33
CA ILE A 128 -1.69 12.30 8.38
C ILE A 128 -0.93 13.60 8.16
N GLY A 129 -1.20 14.60 9.00
CA GLY A 129 -0.61 15.93 8.90
C GLY A 129 0.68 16.11 9.69
N GLY A 130 1.08 15.10 10.50
CA GLY A 130 2.26 15.14 11.35
C GLY A 130 2.17 14.15 12.50
N ILE A 131 3.14 14.20 13.43
CA ILE A 131 3.17 13.39 14.65
C ILE A 131 2.51 14.17 15.79
N GLY A 132 1.56 13.52 16.50
CA GLY A 132 0.87 14.08 17.65
C GLY A 132 1.36 13.51 18.99
N PRO A 133 1.00 14.14 20.10
CA PRO A 133 1.22 13.58 21.43
C PRO A 133 0.31 12.38 21.67
N ASP A 134 0.69 11.52 22.62
CA ASP A 134 -0.17 10.42 23.03
C ASP A 134 -1.50 10.94 23.57
N PRO A 135 -2.63 10.38 23.13
CA PRO A 135 -3.94 10.89 23.50
C PRO A 135 -4.32 10.54 24.94
N SER A 136 -5.04 11.46 25.58
CA SER A 136 -5.59 11.28 26.91
C SER A 136 -6.94 10.53 26.88
N PHE A 137 -7.35 10.00 28.03
CA PHE A 137 -8.68 9.40 28.20
C PHE A 137 -9.79 10.32 27.68
N GLY A 138 -10.73 9.75 26.95
CA GLY A 138 -11.90 10.46 26.42
C GLY A 138 -11.67 11.15 25.08
N GLN A 139 -10.44 11.30 24.59
CA GLN A 139 -10.19 11.84 23.26
C GLN A 139 -10.66 10.86 22.18
N ILE A 140 -11.24 11.39 21.11
CA ILE A 140 -11.65 10.60 19.96
C ILE A 140 -10.44 10.40 19.04
N ALA A 141 -10.13 9.15 18.81
CA ALA A 141 -9.12 8.73 17.84
C ALA A 141 -9.79 8.04 16.65
N CYS A 142 -9.23 8.21 15.47
CA CYS A 142 -9.66 7.53 14.24
C CYS A 142 -8.51 6.67 13.71
N LYS A 143 -8.82 5.46 13.25
CA LYS A 143 -7.86 4.58 12.59
C LYS A 143 -8.23 4.32 11.15
N GLN A 144 -7.25 3.99 10.34
CA GLN A 144 -7.43 3.45 8.99
C GLN A 144 -6.73 2.09 8.89
N GLY A 145 -7.45 1.07 8.43
CA GLY A 145 -6.86 -0.24 8.19
C GLY A 145 -7.38 -0.83 6.89
N ARG A 146 -6.58 -1.69 6.28
CA ARG A 146 -6.94 -2.31 5.01
C ARG A 146 -8.20 -3.19 5.08
N THR A 147 -8.45 -3.81 6.23
CA THR A 147 -9.55 -4.78 6.41
C THR A 147 -10.86 -4.10 6.79
N THR A 148 -10.85 -3.20 7.77
CA THR A 148 -12.09 -2.58 8.29
C THR A 148 -12.25 -1.11 7.91
N GLY A 149 -11.27 -0.54 7.19
CA GLY A 149 -11.29 0.85 6.74
C GLY A 149 -11.21 1.84 7.91
N ASN A 150 -11.86 2.99 7.75
CA ASN A 150 -11.91 4.03 8.76
C ASN A 150 -12.90 3.70 9.87
N SER A 151 -12.48 3.85 11.13
CA SER A 151 -13.34 3.85 12.31
C SER A 151 -12.78 4.75 13.39
N CYS A 152 -13.67 5.43 14.12
CA CYS A 152 -13.32 6.31 15.22
C CYS A 152 -13.92 5.81 16.52
N GLY A 153 -13.25 6.11 17.63
CA GLY A 153 -13.72 5.73 18.96
C GLY A 153 -12.94 6.43 20.07
N VAL A 154 -13.37 6.17 21.28
CA VAL A 154 -12.83 6.79 22.47
C VAL A 154 -11.50 6.16 22.87
N THR A 155 -10.52 6.98 23.25
CA THR A 155 -9.31 6.55 23.93
C THR A 155 -9.62 6.21 25.38
N TRP A 156 -9.22 5.00 25.82
CA TRP A 156 -9.39 4.53 27.20
C TRP A 156 -8.17 4.87 28.08
N GLY A 157 -7.00 5.09 27.49
CA GLY A 157 -5.76 5.40 28.20
C GLY A 157 -4.65 4.39 27.93
N PRO A 158 -3.61 4.36 28.80
CA PRO A 158 -2.49 3.43 28.64
C PRO A 158 -2.94 1.97 28.63
N GLY A 159 -2.29 1.16 27.81
CA GLY A 159 -2.45 -0.29 27.78
C GLY A 159 -1.68 -1.00 28.91
N GLN A 160 -1.66 -2.33 28.86
CA GLN A 160 -0.96 -3.14 29.85
C GLN A 160 0.56 -3.14 29.62
N ASP A 161 0.97 -3.13 28.37
CA ASP A 161 2.38 -3.09 28.00
C ASP A 161 2.86 -1.65 27.84
N PRO A 162 4.12 -1.35 28.23
CA PRO A 162 4.70 -0.02 28.07
C PRO A 162 4.65 0.44 26.60
N GLY A 163 4.26 1.70 26.39
CA GLY A 163 4.16 2.28 25.04
C GLY A 163 2.90 1.88 24.29
N THR A 164 1.92 1.23 24.94
CA THR A 164 0.62 0.90 24.34
C THR A 164 -0.52 1.76 24.88
N ILE A 165 -1.56 1.90 24.08
CA ILE A 165 -2.76 2.69 24.35
C ILE A 165 -3.97 1.84 23.95
N VAL A 166 -5.03 1.88 24.75
CA VAL A 166 -6.29 1.17 24.48
C VAL A 166 -7.33 2.13 23.92
N MET A 167 -7.95 1.77 22.81
CA MET A 167 -8.93 2.61 22.11
C MET A 167 -10.11 1.79 21.60
N GLN A 168 -11.33 2.36 21.67
CA GLN A 168 -12.56 1.71 21.18
C GLN A 168 -12.72 1.88 19.66
N VAL A 169 -11.69 1.52 18.90
CA VAL A 169 -11.73 1.51 17.43
C VAL A 169 -11.88 0.07 16.91
N CYS A 170 -12.52 -0.07 15.76
CA CYS A 170 -12.72 -1.37 15.15
C CYS A 170 -11.43 -1.88 14.51
N GLY A 171 -10.89 -2.99 15.00
CA GLY A 171 -9.71 -3.67 14.45
C GLY A 171 -10.02 -5.13 14.14
N ARG A 172 -9.42 -5.65 13.05
CA ARG A 172 -9.48 -7.05 12.64
C ARG A 172 -8.14 -7.47 12.03
N PRO A 173 -7.85 -8.78 11.91
CA PRO A 173 -6.67 -9.26 11.19
C PRO A 173 -6.48 -8.56 9.86
N GLY A 174 -5.27 -8.10 9.57
CA GLY A 174 -4.90 -7.26 8.43
C GLY A 174 -4.90 -5.75 8.71
N ASP A 175 -5.59 -5.26 9.76
CA ASP A 175 -5.49 -3.86 10.20
C ASP A 175 -4.19 -3.57 10.99
N SER A 176 -3.41 -4.60 11.33
CA SER A 176 -2.11 -4.51 12.00
C SER A 176 -1.20 -3.51 11.29
N GLY A 177 -0.57 -2.61 12.05
CA GLY A 177 0.20 -1.49 11.53
C GLY A 177 -0.65 -0.30 11.07
N GLY A 178 -1.98 -0.42 11.00
CA GLY A 178 -2.86 0.67 10.55
C GLY A 178 -2.71 1.93 11.41
N PRO A 179 -2.62 3.14 10.80
CA PRO A 179 -2.44 4.39 11.52
C PRO A 179 -3.62 4.73 12.41
N VAL A 180 -3.32 5.35 13.54
CA VAL A 180 -4.30 5.97 14.43
C VAL A 180 -3.97 7.45 14.58
N VAL A 181 -4.96 8.30 14.35
CA VAL A 181 -4.81 9.76 14.44
C VAL A 181 -5.79 10.39 15.43
N VAL A 182 -5.37 11.51 16.00
CA VAL A 182 -6.23 12.47 16.71
C VAL A 182 -6.06 13.81 16.01
N ASN A 183 -7.15 14.38 15.49
CA ASN A 183 -7.12 15.63 14.71
C ASN A 183 -6.09 15.59 13.55
N ASN A 184 -6.06 14.50 12.80
CA ASN A 184 -5.12 14.23 11.70
C ASN A 184 -3.63 14.15 12.12
N MET A 185 -3.32 14.16 13.42
CA MET A 185 -1.96 13.93 13.91
C MET A 185 -1.80 12.46 14.26
N LEU A 186 -0.77 11.81 13.72
CA LEU A 186 -0.47 10.41 13.99
C LEU A 186 -0.07 10.24 15.47
N VAL A 187 -0.77 9.35 16.18
CA VAL A 187 -0.54 9.06 17.59
C VAL A 187 -0.12 7.62 17.84
N GLY A 188 -0.34 6.73 16.87
CA GLY A 188 0.06 5.33 17.01
C GLY A 188 -0.37 4.47 15.82
N MET A 189 -0.20 3.16 15.98
CA MET A 189 -0.58 2.15 15.00
C MET A 189 -1.26 0.95 15.67
N ILE A 190 -2.18 0.32 14.96
CA ILE A 190 -2.91 -0.86 15.45
C ILE A 190 -1.93 -2.02 15.66
N HIS A 191 -1.91 -2.55 16.89
CA HIS A 191 -1.20 -3.76 17.28
C HIS A 191 -2.13 -4.98 17.22
N GLY A 192 -3.25 -4.94 17.97
CA GLY A 192 -4.14 -6.08 18.07
C GLY A 192 -5.39 -5.81 18.89
N ALA A 193 -6.06 -6.88 19.31
CA ALA A 193 -7.21 -6.82 20.18
C ALA A 193 -6.79 -6.75 21.66
N PHE A 194 -7.52 -5.98 22.46
CA PHE A 194 -7.28 -5.90 23.91
C PHE A 194 -7.57 -7.23 24.62
N SER A 195 -8.57 -7.98 24.14
CA SER A 195 -8.93 -9.27 24.73
C SER A 195 -9.59 -10.15 23.67
N GLU A 196 -9.12 -11.38 23.57
CA GLU A 196 -9.73 -12.43 22.73
C GLU A 196 -11.04 -12.98 23.32
N ALA A 197 -11.30 -12.76 24.60
CA ALA A 197 -12.54 -13.16 25.27
C ALA A 197 -13.74 -12.27 24.91
N LEU A 198 -13.49 -11.08 24.34
CA LEU A 198 -14.53 -10.16 23.89
C LEU A 198 -14.82 -10.37 22.39
N PRO A 199 -16.06 -10.08 21.93
CA PRO A 199 -16.41 -10.20 20.53
C PRO A 199 -15.50 -9.37 19.65
N THR A 200 -15.10 -9.92 18.51
CA THR A 200 -14.39 -9.15 17.47
C THR A 200 -15.31 -8.09 16.87
N CYS A 201 -14.74 -7.02 16.34
CA CYS A 201 -15.50 -6.00 15.63
C CYS A 201 -16.13 -6.57 14.34
N VAL A 202 -17.47 -6.60 14.28
CA VAL A 202 -18.23 -6.99 13.10
C VAL A 202 -18.81 -5.75 12.41
N VAL A 203 -19.31 -4.80 13.20
CA VAL A 203 -19.90 -3.55 12.71
C VAL A 203 -19.17 -2.38 13.35
N LYS A 204 -18.44 -1.65 12.54
CA LYS A 204 -17.52 -0.58 13.00
C LYS A 204 -18.19 0.60 13.72
N TYR A 205 -19.49 0.74 13.60
CA TYR A 205 -20.28 1.82 14.27
C TYR A 205 -20.92 1.38 15.58
N ILE A 206 -20.79 0.09 15.94
CA ILE A 206 -21.35 -0.46 17.16
C ILE A 206 -20.17 -0.81 18.10
N PRO A 207 -20.01 -0.09 19.23
CA PRO A 207 -18.85 -0.27 20.10
C PRO A 207 -18.97 -1.49 21.04
N LEU A 208 -19.71 -2.52 20.62
CA LEU A 208 -19.89 -3.78 21.36
C LEU A 208 -18.87 -4.83 20.88
N HIS A 209 -17.60 -4.45 20.89
CA HIS A 209 -16.49 -5.31 20.49
C HIS A 209 -15.28 -5.04 21.37
N THR A 210 -14.28 -5.94 21.31
CA THR A 210 -13.01 -5.72 21.97
C THR A 210 -12.38 -4.39 21.53
N PRO A 211 -11.89 -3.57 22.45
CA PRO A 211 -11.05 -2.42 22.10
C PRO A 211 -9.80 -2.87 21.35
N ALA A 212 -9.21 -1.98 20.58
CA ALA A 212 -7.89 -2.20 19.99
C ALA A 212 -6.78 -1.76 20.92
N VAL A 213 -5.67 -2.51 20.91
CA VAL A 213 -4.38 -2.08 21.45
C VAL A 213 -3.63 -1.38 20.33
N VAL A 214 -3.12 -0.21 20.63
CA VAL A 214 -2.39 0.68 19.71
C VAL A 214 -1.00 0.90 20.28
N VAL A 215 0.04 0.73 19.49
CA VAL A 215 1.40 1.12 19.87
C VAL A 215 1.58 2.62 19.63
N SER A 216 2.05 3.34 20.65
CA SER A 216 2.35 4.77 20.54
C SER A 216 3.44 5.03 19.50
N ILE A 217 3.17 5.93 18.56
CA ILE A 217 4.20 6.35 17.60
C ILE A 217 5.37 7.05 18.28
N ASN A 218 5.12 7.75 19.39
CA ASN A 218 6.17 8.40 20.17
C ASN A 218 7.11 7.38 20.84
N ALA A 219 6.56 6.25 21.31
CA ALA A 219 7.36 5.14 21.84
C ALA A 219 8.22 4.50 20.74
N VAL A 220 7.66 4.28 19.56
CA VAL A 220 8.37 3.75 18.37
C VAL A 220 9.51 4.67 17.97
N LEU A 221 9.21 5.96 17.74
CA LEU A 221 10.23 6.94 17.34
C LEU A 221 11.27 7.18 18.42
N GLY A 222 10.87 7.10 19.70
CA GLY A 222 11.79 7.15 20.84
C GLY A 222 12.81 6.02 20.81
N ASP A 223 12.38 4.77 20.60
CA ASP A 223 13.28 3.61 20.49
C ASP A 223 14.21 3.71 19.26
N ILE A 224 13.64 4.06 18.11
CA ILE A 224 14.39 4.23 16.86
C ILE A 224 15.50 5.27 17.03
N ASN A 225 15.16 6.46 17.55
CA ASN A 225 16.09 7.56 17.72
C ASN A 225 17.17 7.26 18.78
N ALA A 226 16.79 6.63 19.90
CA ALA A 226 17.74 6.27 20.97
C ALA A 226 18.78 5.25 20.48
N ASN A 227 18.41 4.38 19.54
CA ASN A 227 19.27 3.32 19.02
C ASN A 227 19.87 3.66 17.62
N ASN A 228 19.62 4.85 17.10
CA ASN A 228 20.04 5.30 15.76
C ASN A 228 19.75 4.25 14.66
N ARG A 229 18.56 3.68 14.68
CA ARG A 229 18.10 2.67 13.71
C ARG A 229 17.64 3.33 12.41
N PRO A 230 17.48 2.56 11.30
CA PRO A 230 16.74 3.03 10.12
C PRO A 230 15.38 3.65 10.54
N GLY A 231 15.07 4.82 9.99
CA GLY A 231 13.91 5.61 10.40
C GLY A 231 14.19 6.65 11.49
N ALA A 232 15.45 6.78 11.99
CA ALA A 232 15.80 7.84 12.95
C ALA A 232 15.57 9.22 12.33
N GLY A 233 14.99 10.13 13.13
CA GLY A 233 14.62 11.46 12.64
C GLY A 233 13.47 11.48 11.65
N PHE A 234 12.61 10.45 11.64
CA PHE A 234 11.47 10.34 10.72
C PHE A 234 10.56 11.56 10.73
N VAL A 235 10.27 12.05 9.52
CA VAL A 235 9.27 13.10 9.26
C VAL A 235 8.27 12.56 8.23
N PRO A 236 6.98 12.46 8.55
CA PRO A 236 5.97 12.01 7.59
C PRO A 236 5.84 12.98 6.43
N ILE A 237 5.41 12.48 5.28
CA ILE A 237 5.03 13.34 4.14
C ILE A 237 3.89 14.26 4.57
N GLY A 238 4.06 15.57 4.37
CA GLY A 238 3.10 16.61 4.70
C GLY A 238 2.20 16.98 3.52
#